data_142e3895b58a69a2db294e4f148e514d
#
_entry.id   142e3895b58a69a2db294e4f148e514d
#
_cell.length_a   1.000
_cell.length_b   1.000
_cell.length_c   1.000
_cell.angle_alpha   90.00
_cell.angle_beta   90.00
_cell.angle_gamma   90.00
#
_symmetry.space_group_name_H-M   'P 1'
#
loop_
_entity.id
_entity.type
_entity.pdbx_description
1 polymer ?
#
loop_
_entity_poly.entity_id
_entity_poly.type
_entity_poly.pdbx_seq_one_letter_code
_entity_poly.pdbx_strand_id
1 'polypeptide(L)'
;MMYRILSSLVLVLLLVSSSRAATDALNAAPPFLIRNVSVPLADQVKELDSRGIVLYDYHIHLRGGMTAEKAAKRQELTGIRSGVMENIGRDWPLSNNEKLRAFIEEAQKARANGQPLKIGGQVNDRDWSTQIDPELFEKLDYIVADTMIMGGIGPDGKPKKMWLSEYKIENPEAWMERYMDHNRQILGEPISIFANPTYLPSSIEHLYDQLWTEERMKEIIQLAVRKNIAIEIQSGSKFPSLKFLKMAKELGAKFSFGTNNMDDQPHIIDRWFEMIEDLKLEKNDFWEIGK
;
A
#
# COMPACT_ATOMS: atom_id res chain seq x y z
N MET A 1 25.16 62.62 3.07
CA MET A 1 25.31 61.60 4.16
C MET A 1 24.00 60.83 4.28
N MET A 2 23.53 60.15 3.19
CA MET A 2 22.21 59.50 3.14
C MET A 2 22.16 58.38 2.07
N TYR A 3 23.13 57.46 2.07
CA TYR A 3 23.17 56.32 1.13
C TYR A 3 23.84 55.07 1.70
N ARG A 4 23.68 54.74 2.99
CA ARG A 4 24.29 53.56 3.64
C ARG A 4 23.34 52.70 4.51
N ILE A 5 22.02 52.95 4.48
CA ILE A 5 21.08 52.20 5.37
C ILE A 5 20.17 51.20 4.62
N LEU A 6 20.10 51.20 3.27
CA LEU A 6 19.19 50.32 2.53
C LEU A 6 19.75 48.95 2.14
N SER A 7 21.06 48.72 2.25
CA SER A 7 21.65 47.42 1.88
C SER A 7 21.67 46.38 3.00
N SER A 8 21.44 46.77 4.26
CA SER A 8 21.47 45.79 5.39
C SER A 8 20.12 45.13 5.67
N LEU A 9 19.02 45.72 5.23
CA LEU A 9 17.68 45.15 5.49
C LEU A 9 17.29 44.03 4.52
N VAL A 10 17.78 44.05 3.29
CA VAL A 10 17.50 42.97 2.29
C VAL A 10 18.29 41.70 2.59
N LEU A 11 19.49 41.80 3.15
CA LEU A 11 20.29 40.63 3.50
C LEU A 11 19.77 39.87 4.72
N VAL A 12 19.15 40.58 5.69
CA VAL A 12 18.53 39.97 6.87
C VAL A 12 17.24 39.25 6.55
N LEU A 13 16.43 39.75 5.60
CA LEU A 13 15.19 39.11 5.16
C LEU A 13 15.44 37.81 4.35
N LEU A 14 16.51 37.72 3.56
CA LEU A 14 16.88 36.52 2.83
C LEU A 14 17.49 35.44 3.74
N LEU A 15 18.23 35.81 4.78
CA LEU A 15 18.77 34.87 5.76
C LEU A 15 17.69 34.34 6.72
N VAL A 16 16.67 35.13 7.07
CA VAL A 16 15.56 34.70 7.91
C VAL A 16 14.60 33.78 7.15
N SER A 17 14.38 34.00 5.86
CA SER A 17 13.52 33.10 5.05
C SER A 17 14.18 31.74 4.78
N SER A 18 15.50 31.69 4.56
CA SER A 18 16.23 30.44 4.39
C SER A 18 16.40 29.63 5.70
N SER A 19 16.52 30.31 6.85
CA SER A 19 16.60 29.65 8.15
C SER A 19 15.24 29.09 8.60
N ARG A 20 14.12 29.74 8.24
CA ARG A 20 12.78 29.26 8.57
C ARG A 20 12.39 28.04 7.75
N ALA A 21 12.69 28.02 6.44
CA ALA A 21 12.49 26.86 5.59
C ALA A 21 13.35 25.66 6.01
N ALA A 22 14.59 25.91 6.48
CA ALA A 22 15.45 24.86 7.00
C ALA A 22 15.00 24.35 8.37
N THR A 23 14.46 25.21 9.25
CA THR A 23 13.89 24.81 10.55
C THR A 23 12.55 24.08 10.40
N ASP A 24 11.71 24.47 9.45
CA ASP A 24 10.46 23.80 9.17
C ASP A 24 10.69 22.40 8.56
N ALA A 25 11.76 22.23 7.77
CA ALA A 25 12.18 20.92 7.26
C ALA A 25 12.77 20.00 8.36
N LEU A 26 13.41 20.57 9.38
CA LEU A 26 13.96 19.81 10.52
C LEU A 26 12.90 19.40 11.55
N ASN A 27 11.74 20.08 11.58
CA ASN A 27 10.64 19.81 12.50
C ASN A 27 9.50 18.97 11.89
N ALA A 28 9.55 18.63 10.60
CA ALA A 28 8.59 17.71 10.01
C ALA A 28 8.88 16.29 10.53
N ALA A 29 7.90 15.66 11.17
CA ALA A 29 8.04 14.27 11.56
C ALA A 29 8.42 13.41 10.33
N PRO A 30 9.34 12.44 10.49
CA PRO A 30 9.74 11.59 9.37
C PRO A 30 8.52 10.80 8.86
N PRO A 31 8.35 10.65 7.54
CA PRO A 31 7.16 10.02 6.94
C PRO A 31 7.03 8.54 7.26
N PHE A 32 8.14 7.90 7.64
CA PHE A 32 8.18 6.53 8.13
C PHE A 32 8.96 6.46 9.43
N LEU A 33 8.59 5.52 10.29
CA LEU A 33 9.24 5.23 11.54
C LEU A 33 9.81 3.81 11.54
N ILE A 34 11.04 3.69 12.05
CA ILE A 34 11.67 2.42 12.39
C ILE A 34 12.06 2.51 13.86
N ARG A 35 11.59 1.54 14.67
CA ARG A 35 11.63 1.64 16.14
C ARG A 35 13.00 1.29 16.75
N ASN A 36 13.76 0.41 16.11
CA ASN A 36 14.90 -0.27 16.75
C ASN A 36 16.21 -0.22 15.96
N VAL A 37 16.52 0.89 15.26
CA VAL A 37 17.72 0.93 14.43
C VAL A 37 18.61 2.13 14.73
N SER A 38 19.90 1.83 14.81
CA SER A 38 20.97 2.82 14.93
C SER A 38 21.33 3.51 13.60
N VAL A 39 20.80 3.04 12.47
CA VAL A 39 21.10 3.52 11.11
C VAL A 39 19.91 4.31 10.57
N PRO A 40 20.09 5.50 9.99
CA PRO A 40 19.02 6.27 9.37
C PRO A 40 18.27 5.49 8.27
N LEU A 41 16.96 5.66 8.15
CA LEU A 41 16.13 4.95 7.17
C LEU A 41 16.66 5.11 5.74
N ALA A 42 17.05 6.33 5.34
CA ALA A 42 17.56 6.59 4.00
C ALA A 42 18.86 5.81 3.68
N ASP A 43 19.69 5.53 4.68
CA ASP A 43 20.92 4.75 4.49
C ASP A 43 20.61 3.26 4.36
N GLN A 44 19.61 2.74 5.09
CA GLN A 44 19.13 1.36 4.92
C GLN A 44 18.50 1.15 3.54
N VAL A 45 17.70 2.13 3.07
CA VAL A 45 17.12 2.06 1.72
C VAL A 45 18.20 2.08 0.64
N LYS A 46 19.26 2.90 0.80
CA LYS A 46 20.42 2.90 -0.12
C LYS A 46 21.16 1.58 -0.12
N GLU A 47 21.29 0.94 1.04
CA GLU A 47 21.92 -0.37 1.14
C GLU A 47 21.11 -1.42 0.35
N LEU A 48 19.78 -1.43 0.51
CA LEU A 48 18.90 -2.29 -0.27
C LEU A 48 18.97 -2.00 -1.78
N ASP A 49 18.97 -0.72 -2.16
CA ASP A 49 19.16 -0.30 -3.57
C ASP A 49 20.48 -0.84 -4.14
N SER A 50 21.56 -0.85 -3.36
CA SER A 50 22.87 -1.40 -3.78
C SER A 50 22.82 -2.91 -4.06
N ARG A 51 21.90 -3.62 -3.39
CA ARG A 51 21.58 -5.05 -3.64
C ARG A 51 20.59 -5.24 -4.79
N GLY A 52 20.13 -4.14 -5.40
CA GLY A 52 19.12 -4.13 -6.45
C GLY A 52 17.69 -4.29 -5.95
N ILE A 53 17.47 -4.14 -4.65
CA ILE A 53 16.14 -4.20 -4.01
C ILE A 53 15.60 -2.77 -3.91
N VAL A 54 14.64 -2.46 -4.77
CA VAL A 54 13.98 -1.15 -4.80
C VAL A 54 12.69 -1.22 -3.99
N LEU A 55 12.63 -0.48 -2.88
CA LEU A 55 11.43 -0.45 -2.05
C LEU A 55 10.35 0.43 -2.67
N TYR A 56 9.13 -0.13 -2.75
CA TYR A 56 7.91 0.57 -3.11
C TYR A 56 6.88 0.43 -2.00
N ASP A 57 6.23 1.52 -1.62
CA ASP A 57 4.94 1.50 -0.95
C ASP A 57 3.85 1.56 -2.03
N TYR A 58 3.24 0.43 -2.37
CA TYR A 58 2.19 0.35 -3.37
C TYR A 58 0.78 0.59 -2.81
N HIS A 59 0.65 0.86 -1.49
CA HIS A 59 -0.65 0.94 -0.84
C HIS A 59 -0.85 2.26 -0.10
N ILE A 60 -0.69 3.38 -0.85
CA ILE A 60 -0.86 4.74 -0.35
C ILE A 60 -2.20 5.30 -0.82
N HIS A 61 -3.18 5.44 0.09
CA HIS A 61 -4.44 6.12 -0.21
C HIS A 61 -4.29 7.63 -0.16
N LEU A 62 -4.87 8.34 -1.13
CA LEU A 62 -4.92 9.82 -1.15
C LEU A 62 -6.12 10.33 -0.34
N ARG A 63 -6.06 10.15 0.96
CA ARG A 63 -7.08 10.57 1.94
C ARG A 63 -6.47 10.99 3.26
N GLY A 64 -7.29 11.53 4.19
CA GLY A 64 -6.85 11.89 5.54
C GLY A 64 -5.69 12.88 5.56
N GLY A 65 -5.64 13.80 4.57
CA GLY A 65 -4.55 14.76 4.42
C GLY A 65 -3.39 14.29 3.54
N MET A 66 -3.33 13.00 3.13
CA MET A 66 -2.35 12.52 2.15
C MET A 66 -2.71 13.03 0.76
N THR A 67 -1.71 13.58 0.07
CA THR A 67 -1.79 14.04 -1.33
C THR A 67 -0.68 13.41 -2.17
N ALA A 68 -0.78 13.51 -3.48
CA ALA A 68 0.25 13.04 -4.40
C ALA A 68 1.60 13.73 -4.14
N GLU A 69 1.58 15.05 -3.84
CA GLU A 69 2.78 15.81 -3.50
C GLU A 69 3.42 15.32 -2.19
N LYS A 70 2.63 15.02 -1.17
CA LYS A 70 3.13 14.47 0.09
C LYS A 70 3.72 13.08 -0.11
N ALA A 71 3.09 12.22 -0.92
CA ALA A 71 3.63 10.90 -1.25
C ALA A 71 4.97 11.01 -2.00
N ALA A 72 5.07 11.94 -2.96
CA ALA A 72 6.33 12.24 -3.64
C ALA A 72 7.40 12.78 -2.67
N LYS A 73 7.00 13.66 -1.75
CA LYS A 73 7.92 14.19 -0.73
C LYS A 73 8.46 13.08 0.20
N ARG A 74 7.63 12.10 0.57
CA ARG A 74 8.08 10.91 1.30
C ARG A 74 9.19 10.18 0.54
N GLN A 75 9.02 9.99 -0.76
CA GLN A 75 10.03 9.35 -1.61
C GLN A 75 11.35 10.14 -1.64
N GLU A 76 11.31 11.45 -1.78
CA GLU A 76 12.52 12.30 -1.73
C GLU A 76 13.27 12.15 -0.41
N LEU A 77 12.55 12.09 0.71
CA LEU A 77 13.12 12.05 2.05
C LEU A 77 13.69 10.67 2.42
N THR A 78 13.16 9.60 1.87
CA THR A 78 13.45 8.24 2.34
C THR A 78 14.08 7.35 1.29
N GLY A 79 13.91 7.65 0.00
CA GLY A 79 14.25 6.76 -1.12
C GLY A 79 13.20 5.69 -1.40
N ILE A 80 12.19 5.50 -0.51
CA ILE A 80 11.10 4.55 -0.74
C ILE A 80 10.16 5.12 -1.80
N ARG A 81 9.97 4.42 -2.89
CA ARG A 81 9.12 4.85 -4.00
C ARG A 81 7.65 4.71 -3.66
N SER A 82 6.81 5.55 -4.28
CA SER A 82 5.40 5.67 -3.93
C SER A 82 4.49 5.24 -5.09
N GLY A 83 3.58 4.31 -4.77
CA GLY A 83 2.40 4.00 -5.56
C GLY A 83 1.17 4.55 -4.87
N VAL A 84 0.50 5.51 -5.49
CA VAL A 84 -0.71 6.15 -4.95
C VAL A 84 -1.96 5.52 -5.52
N MET A 85 -2.98 5.35 -4.70
CA MET A 85 -4.23 4.75 -5.11
C MET A 85 -5.41 5.27 -4.29
N GLU A 86 -6.62 4.88 -4.68
CA GLU A 86 -7.84 5.06 -3.91
C GLU A 86 -8.81 3.91 -4.19
N ASN A 87 -9.77 3.71 -3.29
CA ASN A 87 -10.76 2.65 -3.37
C ASN A 87 -11.76 2.88 -4.51
N ILE A 88 -11.90 1.88 -5.38
CA ILE A 88 -12.83 1.82 -6.51
C ILE A 88 -13.99 0.89 -6.18
N GLY A 89 -15.24 1.33 -6.40
CA GLY A 89 -16.45 0.56 -6.19
C GLY A 89 -17.64 1.46 -5.83
N ARG A 90 -18.87 0.89 -5.84
CA ARG A 90 -20.13 1.66 -5.71
C ARG A 90 -20.21 2.52 -4.46
N ASP A 91 -19.76 1.99 -3.33
CA ASP A 91 -19.82 2.64 -2.03
C ASP A 91 -18.45 3.19 -1.57
N TRP A 92 -17.55 3.42 -2.54
CA TRP A 92 -16.19 3.84 -2.31
C TRP A 92 -15.91 5.23 -2.91
N PRO A 93 -14.81 5.90 -2.53
CA PRO A 93 -14.49 7.22 -3.04
C PRO A 93 -14.54 7.33 -4.57
N LEU A 94 -13.98 6.34 -5.29
CA LEU A 94 -14.02 6.29 -6.75
C LEU A 94 -15.20 5.42 -7.21
N SER A 95 -16.43 5.93 -7.03
CA SER A 95 -17.67 5.19 -7.24
C SER A 95 -18.19 5.23 -8.69
N ASN A 96 -17.52 5.95 -9.60
CA ASN A 96 -17.90 6.06 -11.01
C ASN A 96 -16.72 6.55 -11.86
N ASN A 97 -16.91 6.53 -13.19
CA ASN A 97 -15.90 6.93 -14.18
C ASN A 97 -15.42 8.38 -14.03
N GLU A 98 -16.29 9.31 -13.65
CA GLU A 98 -15.93 10.71 -13.48
C GLU A 98 -14.93 10.88 -12.32
N LYS A 99 -15.22 10.29 -11.16
CA LYS A 99 -14.34 10.33 -10.00
C LYS A 99 -13.01 9.63 -10.24
N LEU A 100 -13.04 8.46 -10.91
CA LEU A 100 -11.80 7.76 -11.25
C LEU A 100 -10.96 8.57 -12.24
N ARG A 101 -11.57 9.20 -13.23
CA ARG A 101 -10.89 10.10 -14.18
C ARG A 101 -10.23 11.26 -13.45
N ALA A 102 -10.94 11.95 -12.56
CA ALA A 102 -10.41 13.08 -11.79
C ALA A 102 -9.22 12.65 -10.92
N PHE A 103 -9.30 11.51 -10.27
CA PHE A 103 -8.19 10.94 -9.49
C PHE A 103 -6.95 10.66 -10.37
N ILE A 104 -7.14 10.02 -11.52
CA ILE A 104 -6.06 9.71 -12.45
C ILE A 104 -5.41 11.01 -12.96
N GLU A 105 -6.21 12.00 -13.35
CA GLU A 105 -5.72 13.30 -13.84
C GLU A 105 -4.92 14.06 -12.78
N GLU A 106 -5.37 14.06 -11.53
CA GLU A 106 -4.64 14.66 -10.40
C GLU A 106 -3.26 13.97 -10.19
N ALA A 107 -3.26 12.65 -10.13
CA ALA A 107 -2.02 11.90 -9.96
C ALA A 107 -1.07 12.04 -11.17
N GLN A 108 -1.61 12.07 -12.40
CA GLN A 108 -0.83 12.32 -13.61
C GLN A 108 -0.23 13.73 -13.63
N LYS A 109 -0.96 14.74 -13.16
CA LYS A 109 -0.46 16.11 -13.02
C LYS A 109 0.73 16.17 -12.06
N ALA A 110 0.66 15.50 -10.91
CA ALA A 110 1.78 15.39 -10.00
C ALA A 110 2.99 14.72 -10.69
N ARG A 111 2.78 13.63 -11.42
CA ARG A 111 3.82 12.94 -12.20
C ARG A 111 4.44 13.86 -13.26
N ALA A 112 3.64 14.65 -13.99
CA ALA A 112 4.13 15.59 -14.99
C ALA A 112 4.98 16.73 -14.39
N ASN A 113 4.75 17.06 -13.12
CA ASN A 113 5.57 18.01 -12.37
C ASN A 113 6.89 17.40 -11.83
N GLY A 114 7.29 16.24 -12.34
CA GLY A 114 8.56 15.59 -11.99
C GLY A 114 8.50 14.68 -10.77
N GLN A 115 7.30 14.37 -10.28
CA GLN A 115 7.11 13.46 -9.15
C GLN A 115 6.90 12.02 -9.65
N PRO A 116 7.87 11.11 -9.51
CA PRO A 116 7.82 9.79 -10.15
C PRO A 116 6.92 8.81 -9.37
N LEU A 117 5.63 9.11 -9.32
CA LEU A 117 4.62 8.26 -8.68
C LEU A 117 4.12 7.16 -9.60
N LYS A 118 3.75 6.00 -9.04
CA LYS A 118 2.91 5.00 -9.68
C LYS A 118 1.46 5.23 -9.32
N ILE A 119 0.55 5.00 -10.27
CA ILE A 119 -0.88 5.27 -10.10
C ILE A 119 -1.62 3.94 -10.10
N GLY A 120 -2.27 3.61 -9.01
CA GLY A 120 -3.05 2.39 -8.87
C GLY A 120 -4.51 2.65 -8.52
N GLY A 121 -5.26 1.55 -8.41
CA GLY A 121 -6.61 1.55 -7.89
C GLY A 121 -6.88 0.30 -7.06
N GLN A 122 -7.56 0.45 -5.93
CA GLN A 122 -7.97 -0.69 -5.11
C GLN A 122 -9.41 -1.06 -5.41
N VAL A 123 -9.62 -2.23 -6.02
CA VAL A 123 -10.93 -2.73 -6.41
C VAL A 123 -11.57 -3.55 -5.28
N ASN A 124 -12.79 -3.16 -4.88
CA ASN A 124 -13.47 -3.76 -3.74
C ASN A 124 -14.72 -4.56 -4.14
N ASP A 125 -15.45 -4.14 -5.19
CA ASP A 125 -16.57 -4.90 -5.74
C ASP A 125 -16.06 -5.99 -6.67
N ARG A 126 -16.73 -7.16 -6.71
CA ARG A 126 -16.24 -8.28 -7.56
C ARG A 126 -16.68 -8.18 -9.03
N ASP A 127 -17.53 -7.24 -9.35
CA ASP A 127 -17.94 -6.90 -10.72
C ASP A 127 -17.33 -5.59 -11.24
N TRP A 128 -16.27 -5.10 -10.57
CA TRP A 128 -15.60 -3.84 -10.86
C TRP A 128 -15.19 -3.67 -12.34
N SER A 129 -14.75 -4.73 -12.97
CA SER A 129 -14.28 -4.70 -14.36
C SER A 129 -15.41 -4.44 -15.37
N THR A 130 -16.68 -4.58 -14.97
CA THR A 130 -17.86 -4.28 -15.80
C THR A 130 -18.48 -2.92 -15.50
N GLN A 131 -18.10 -2.28 -14.41
CA GLN A 131 -18.69 -1.01 -13.95
C GLN A 131 -17.88 0.21 -14.33
N ILE A 132 -16.60 0.03 -14.57
CA ILE A 132 -15.67 1.10 -14.91
C ILE A 132 -15.26 0.96 -16.38
N ASP A 133 -15.16 2.10 -17.05
CA ASP A 133 -14.67 2.20 -18.41
C ASP A 133 -13.29 1.54 -18.56
N PRO A 134 -13.11 0.55 -19.43
CA PRO A 134 -11.82 -0.11 -19.64
C PRO A 134 -10.68 0.84 -19.93
N GLU A 135 -10.91 1.94 -20.66
CA GLU A 135 -9.90 2.95 -20.97
C GLU A 135 -9.34 3.65 -19.73
N LEU A 136 -10.09 3.68 -18.62
CA LEU A 136 -9.60 4.25 -17.36
C LEU A 136 -8.68 3.27 -16.64
N PHE A 137 -8.95 1.96 -16.71
CA PHE A 137 -8.06 0.95 -16.16
C PHE A 137 -6.71 0.90 -16.88
N GLU A 138 -6.70 1.09 -18.20
CA GLU A 138 -5.45 1.16 -18.98
C GLU A 138 -4.53 2.32 -18.57
N LYS A 139 -5.08 3.34 -17.90
CA LYS A 139 -4.31 4.47 -17.37
C LYS A 139 -3.72 4.23 -15.97
N LEU A 140 -4.11 3.14 -15.32
CA LEU A 140 -3.53 2.71 -14.05
C LEU A 140 -2.27 1.88 -14.31
N ASP A 141 -1.23 2.11 -13.50
CA ASP A 141 -0.01 1.32 -13.56
C ASP A 141 -0.20 -0.06 -12.89
N TYR A 142 -1.12 -0.17 -11.92
CA TYR A 142 -1.40 -1.42 -11.19
C TYR A 142 -2.78 -1.40 -10.56
N ILE A 143 -3.30 -2.59 -10.27
CA ILE A 143 -4.60 -2.80 -9.61
C ILE A 143 -4.39 -3.66 -8.36
N VAL A 144 -4.91 -3.19 -7.23
CA VAL A 144 -4.89 -3.89 -5.94
C VAL A 144 -6.29 -4.44 -5.67
N ALA A 145 -6.40 -5.67 -5.21
CA ALA A 145 -7.65 -6.19 -4.66
C ALA A 145 -7.48 -6.58 -3.20
N ASP A 146 -8.39 -6.08 -2.35
CA ASP A 146 -8.38 -6.32 -0.91
C ASP A 146 -9.30 -7.49 -0.56
N THR A 147 -8.79 -8.43 0.22
CA THR A 147 -9.55 -9.59 0.69
C THR A 147 -10.54 -9.27 1.82
N MET A 148 -10.37 -8.11 2.48
CA MET A 148 -11.11 -7.76 3.72
C MET A 148 -12.56 -7.34 3.48
N ILE A 149 -13.03 -7.34 2.23
CA ILE A 149 -14.39 -7.01 1.84
C ILE A 149 -14.99 -8.22 1.14
N MET A 150 -15.53 -9.12 1.92
CA MET A 150 -16.17 -10.33 1.43
C MET A 150 -17.67 -10.11 1.30
N GLY A 151 -18.15 -10.14 0.09
CA GLY A 151 -19.54 -10.05 -0.40
C GLY A 151 -20.70 -9.96 0.60
N GLY A 152 -21.79 -9.40 0.17
CA GLY A 152 -22.99 -9.18 0.96
C GLY A 152 -23.04 -7.80 1.61
N ILE A 153 -24.23 -7.40 1.96
CA ILE A 153 -24.54 -6.08 2.52
C ILE A 153 -24.76 -6.22 4.03
N GLY A 154 -24.22 -5.31 4.79
CA GLY A 154 -24.45 -5.19 6.22
C GLY A 154 -25.84 -4.61 6.53
N PRO A 155 -26.24 -4.56 7.83
CA PRO A 155 -27.52 -3.96 8.23
C PRO A 155 -27.65 -2.48 7.89
N ASP A 156 -26.52 -1.80 7.69
CA ASP A 156 -26.42 -0.40 7.29
C ASP A 156 -26.52 -0.16 5.77
N GLY A 157 -26.77 -1.22 5.00
CA GLY A 157 -26.85 -1.16 3.55
C GLY A 157 -25.50 -1.07 2.84
N LYS A 158 -24.38 -1.23 3.54
CA LYS A 158 -23.01 -1.14 3.00
C LYS A 158 -22.31 -2.49 2.94
N PRO A 159 -21.25 -2.62 2.10
CA PRO A 159 -20.42 -3.82 2.08
C PRO A 159 -19.90 -4.20 3.47
N LYS A 160 -19.95 -5.49 3.77
CA LYS A 160 -19.43 -6.01 5.04
C LYS A 160 -17.92 -5.86 5.12
N LYS A 161 -17.46 -5.08 6.09
CA LYS A 161 -16.05 -4.78 6.34
C LYS A 161 -15.52 -5.67 7.46
N MET A 162 -14.62 -6.58 7.15
CA MET A 162 -14.14 -7.63 8.05
C MET A 162 -13.34 -7.10 9.25
N TRP A 163 -12.82 -5.88 9.16
CA TRP A 163 -12.04 -5.25 10.25
C TRP A 163 -12.90 -4.58 11.33
N LEU A 164 -14.20 -4.49 11.12
CA LEU A 164 -15.11 -3.89 12.10
C LEU A 164 -15.39 -4.87 13.26
N SER A 165 -15.42 -4.36 14.47
CA SER A 165 -15.62 -5.17 15.69
C SER A 165 -16.98 -5.88 15.73
N GLU A 166 -17.99 -5.32 15.07
CA GLU A 166 -19.32 -5.90 14.89
C GLU A 166 -19.40 -7.04 13.88
N TYR A 167 -18.33 -7.29 13.10
CA TYR A 167 -18.27 -8.41 12.19
C TYR A 167 -18.10 -9.73 12.93
N LYS A 168 -19.25 -10.34 13.32
CA LYS A 168 -19.29 -11.58 14.08
C LYS A 168 -19.44 -12.80 13.16
N ILE A 169 -18.78 -13.88 13.55
CA ILE A 169 -18.78 -15.15 12.82
C ILE A 169 -19.20 -16.25 13.81
N GLU A 170 -20.36 -16.86 13.55
CA GLU A 170 -20.89 -17.93 14.39
C GLU A 170 -20.27 -19.29 14.06
N ASN A 171 -20.02 -19.56 12.79
CA ASN A 171 -19.38 -20.80 12.31
C ASN A 171 -18.11 -20.45 11.52
N PRO A 172 -16.94 -20.53 12.18
CA PRO A 172 -15.66 -20.16 11.57
C PRO A 172 -15.31 -21.02 10.34
N GLU A 173 -15.57 -22.31 10.37
CA GLU A 173 -15.21 -23.22 9.25
C GLU A 173 -16.08 -22.95 8.01
N ALA A 174 -17.39 -22.84 8.18
CA ALA A 174 -18.30 -22.50 7.09
C ALA A 174 -18.00 -21.08 6.54
N TRP A 175 -17.55 -20.15 7.39
CA TRP A 175 -17.10 -18.84 6.95
C TRP A 175 -15.81 -18.95 6.15
N MET A 176 -14.86 -19.78 6.60
CA MET A 176 -13.57 -19.96 5.93
C MET A 176 -13.73 -20.54 4.54
N GLU A 177 -14.65 -21.50 4.32
CA GLU A 177 -14.94 -22.02 2.98
C GLU A 177 -15.40 -20.89 2.03
N ARG A 178 -16.33 -20.02 2.47
CA ARG A 178 -16.75 -18.86 1.67
C ARG A 178 -15.62 -17.86 1.45
N TYR A 179 -14.72 -17.73 2.43
CA TYR A 179 -13.56 -16.86 2.31
C TYR A 179 -12.54 -17.40 1.31
N MET A 180 -12.35 -18.71 1.26
CA MET A 180 -11.55 -19.35 0.22
C MET A 180 -12.14 -19.11 -1.17
N ASP A 181 -13.47 -19.25 -1.34
CA ASP A 181 -14.13 -18.95 -2.61
C ASP A 181 -13.96 -17.48 -3.02
N HIS A 182 -14.08 -16.57 -2.07
CA HIS A 182 -13.83 -15.15 -2.29
C HIS A 182 -12.40 -14.87 -2.76
N ASN A 183 -11.41 -15.48 -2.11
CA ASN A 183 -10.00 -15.34 -2.50
C ASN A 183 -9.73 -15.95 -3.89
N ARG A 184 -10.34 -17.09 -4.21
CA ARG A 184 -10.26 -17.70 -5.57
C ARG A 184 -10.83 -16.76 -6.63
N GLN A 185 -11.95 -16.11 -6.33
CA GLN A 185 -12.57 -15.13 -7.23
C GLN A 185 -11.63 -13.94 -7.46
N ILE A 186 -11.09 -13.31 -6.39
CA ILE A 186 -10.13 -12.22 -6.47
C ILE A 186 -8.92 -12.61 -7.33
N LEU A 187 -8.32 -13.76 -7.05
CA LEU A 187 -7.14 -14.24 -7.78
C LEU A 187 -7.44 -14.68 -9.21
N GLY A 188 -8.73 -14.79 -9.57
CA GLY A 188 -9.19 -14.98 -10.94
C GLY A 188 -9.29 -13.67 -11.75
N GLU A 189 -9.34 -12.52 -11.09
CA GLU A 189 -9.49 -11.20 -11.70
C GLU A 189 -8.14 -10.66 -12.24
N PRO A 190 -8.16 -9.70 -13.17
CA PRO A 190 -6.94 -9.09 -13.74
C PRO A 190 -6.34 -8.05 -12.77
N ILE A 191 -5.87 -8.49 -11.62
CA ILE A 191 -5.24 -7.67 -10.60
C ILE A 191 -3.72 -7.83 -10.60
N SER A 192 -3.02 -6.87 -10.04
CA SER A 192 -1.55 -6.85 -9.89
C SER A 192 -1.11 -7.30 -8.50
N ILE A 193 -1.83 -6.89 -7.46
CA ILE A 193 -1.48 -7.08 -6.06
C ILE A 193 -2.68 -7.61 -5.28
N PHE A 194 -2.45 -8.70 -4.57
CA PHE A 194 -3.37 -9.31 -3.64
C PHE A 194 -3.09 -8.77 -2.23
N ALA A 195 -3.90 -7.81 -1.79
CA ALA A 195 -3.70 -7.10 -0.54
C ALA A 195 -4.34 -7.79 0.65
N ASN A 196 -3.76 -7.59 1.84
CA ASN A 196 -4.19 -8.17 3.10
C ASN A 196 -4.39 -9.69 3.07
N PRO A 197 -3.53 -10.48 2.40
CA PRO A 197 -3.72 -11.93 2.30
C PRO A 197 -3.78 -12.56 3.69
N THR A 198 -4.61 -13.59 3.81
CA THR A 198 -4.83 -14.36 5.04
C THR A 198 -5.40 -13.57 6.22
N TYR A 199 -5.92 -12.37 6.02
CA TYR A 199 -6.58 -11.62 7.08
C TYR A 199 -7.73 -12.42 7.71
N LEU A 200 -7.85 -12.35 9.04
CA LEU A 200 -9.00 -12.88 9.76
C LEU A 200 -9.62 -11.78 10.64
N PRO A 201 -10.95 -11.69 10.70
CA PRO A 201 -11.65 -10.84 11.64
C PRO A 201 -11.27 -11.14 13.10
N SER A 202 -11.25 -10.13 13.95
CA SER A 202 -10.84 -10.25 15.35
C SER A 202 -11.62 -11.31 16.13
N SER A 203 -12.88 -11.58 15.75
CA SER A 203 -13.73 -12.60 16.38
C SER A 203 -13.23 -14.03 16.20
N ILE A 204 -12.44 -14.32 15.15
CA ILE A 204 -11.90 -15.67 14.85
C ILE A 204 -10.38 -15.68 14.64
N GLU A 205 -9.72 -14.56 14.85
CA GLU A 205 -8.27 -14.44 14.65
C GLU A 205 -7.44 -15.45 15.47
N HIS A 206 -7.91 -15.78 16.67
CA HIS A 206 -7.29 -16.78 17.56
C HIS A 206 -7.30 -18.20 16.96
N LEU A 207 -8.09 -18.46 15.90
CA LEU A 207 -8.17 -19.73 15.17
C LEU A 207 -7.28 -19.75 13.92
N TYR A 208 -6.35 -18.78 13.77
CA TYR A 208 -5.58 -18.61 12.54
C TYR A 208 -4.94 -19.90 12.03
N ASP A 209 -4.19 -20.62 12.88
CA ASP A 209 -3.49 -21.84 12.48
C ASP A 209 -4.43 -23.02 12.16
N GLN A 210 -5.65 -22.99 12.68
CA GLN A 210 -6.67 -24.00 12.38
C GLN A 210 -7.37 -23.72 11.05
N LEU A 211 -7.69 -22.44 10.80
CA LEU A 211 -8.41 -22.01 9.60
C LEU A 211 -7.49 -21.91 8.38
N TRP A 212 -6.29 -21.35 8.56
CA TRP A 212 -5.29 -21.28 7.50
C TRP A 212 -4.38 -22.52 7.53
N THR A 213 -4.92 -23.67 7.07
CA THR A 213 -4.14 -24.91 6.90
C THR A 213 -3.09 -24.75 5.81
N GLU A 214 -2.12 -25.66 5.78
CA GLU A 214 -1.07 -25.63 4.74
C GLU A 214 -1.65 -25.79 3.33
N GLU A 215 -2.68 -26.61 3.19
CA GLU A 215 -3.36 -26.84 1.92
C GLU A 215 -4.03 -25.54 1.42
N ARG A 216 -4.77 -24.84 2.30
CA ARG A 216 -5.43 -23.57 1.97
C ARG A 216 -4.40 -22.48 1.63
N MET A 217 -3.33 -22.37 2.42
CA MET A 217 -2.23 -21.44 2.15
C MET A 217 -1.60 -21.73 0.79
N LYS A 218 -1.25 -23.00 0.54
CA LYS A 218 -0.61 -23.44 -0.71
C LYS A 218 -1.49 -23.16 -1.93
N GLU A 219 -2.78 -23.41 -1.82
CA GLU A 219 -3.73 -23.16 -2.90
C GLU A 219 -3.72 -21.68 -3.30
N ILE A 220 -3.88 -20.75 -2.34
CA ILE A 220 -3.91 -19.31 -2.58
C ILE A 220 -2.58 -18.81 -3.17
N ILE A 221 -1.45 -19.28 -2.62
CA ILE A 221 -0.13 -18.94 -3.13
C ILE A 221 0.05 -19.38 -4.59
N GLN A 222 -0.32 -20.63 -4.88
CA GLN A 222 -0.22 -21.17 -6.25
C GLN A 222 -1.12 -20.45 -7.25
N LEU A 223 -2.30 -19.98 -6.82
CA LEU A 223 -3.15 -19.14 -7.64
C LEU A 223 -2.47 -17.80 -7.96
N ALA A 224 -1.91 -17.13 -6.95
CA ALA A 224 -1.18 -15.88 -7.14
C ALA A 224 0.04 -16.06 -8.07
N VAL A 225 0.83 -17.10 -7.86
CA VAL A 225 2.02 -17.42 -8.69
C VAL A 225 1.64 -17.66 -10.15
N ARG A 226 0.62 -18.49 -10.41
CA ARG A 226 0.19 -18.78 -11.78
C ARG A 226 -0.29 -17.55 -12.55
N LYS A 227 -0.78 -16.54 -11.85
CA LYS A 227 -1.32 -15.30 -12.44
C LYS A 227 -0.33 -14.13 -12.38
N ASN A 228 0.88 -14.35 -11.88
CA ASN A 228 1.87 -13.31 -11.62
C ASN A 228 1.31 -12.15 -10.76
N ILE A 229 0.47 -12.48 -9.77
CA ILE A 229 -0.09 -11.54 -8.80
C ILE A 229 0.82 -11.48 -7.59
N ALA A 230 1.23 -10.27 -7.19
CA ALA A 230 2.04 -10.05 -6.01
C ALA A 230 1.26 -10.34 -4.72
N ILE A 231 1.94 -10.90 -3.73
CA ILE A 231 1.45 -11.05 -2.37
C ILE A 231 1.92 -9.83 -1.56
N GLU A 232 0.98 -9.08 -0.99
CA GLU A 232 1.32 -7.91 -0.19
C GLU A 232 1.86 -8.30 1.19
N ILE A 233 2.91 -7.60 1.62
CA ILE A 233 3.42 -7.56 2.98
C ILE A 233 3.10 -6.19 3.56
N GLN A 234 2.01 -6.10 4.30
CA GLN A 234 1.56 -4.85 4.91
C GLN A 234 2.41 -4.51 6.15
N SER A 235 2.77 -3.24 6.31
CA SER A 235 3.66 -2.79 7.40
C SER A 235 3.02 -2.87 8.79
N GLY A 236 1.74 -2.53 8.90
CA GLY A 236 1.00 -2.43 10.16
C GLY A 236 0.23 -3.69 10.58
N SER A 237 0.28 -4.77 9.79
CA SER A 237 -0.47 -5.99 10.04
C SER A 237 0.44 -7.15 10.43
N LYS A 238 -0.03 -8.04 11.31
CA LYS A 238 0.63 -9.32 11.57
C LYS A 238 0.35 -10.37 10.48
N PHE A 239 -0.57 -10.07 9.57
CA PHE A 239 -0.92 -10.91 8.43
C PHE A 239 -0.28 -10.38 7.14
N PRO A 240 0.06 -11.27 6.19
CA PRO A 240 0.12 -12.73 6.34
C PRO A 240 1.19 -13.18 7.34
N SER A 241 1.03 -14.38 7.92
CA SER A 241 1.99 -14.93 8.90
C SER A 241 3.35 -15.21 8.25
N LEU A 242 4.42 -15.27 9.06
CA LEU A 242 5.75 -15.66 8.56
C LEU A 242 5.74 -17.06 7.93
N LYS A 243 4.94 -18.00 8.47
CA LYS A 243 4.75 -19.35 7.90
C LYS A 243 4.22 -19.25 6.46
N PHE A 244 3.18 -18.45 6.24
CA PHE A 244 2.62 -18.22 4.90
C PHE A 244 3.65 -17.60 3.95
N LEU A 245 4.37 -16.56 4.40
CA LEU A 245 5.36 -15.85 3.58
C LEU A 245 6.55 -16.76 3.20
N LYS A 246 7.03 -17.61 4.11
CA LYS A 246 8.07 -18.61 3.80
C LYS A 246 7.60 -19.59 2.72
N MET A 247 6.40 -20.14 2.87
CA MET A 247 5.79 -21.01 1.86
C MET A 247 5.61 -20.27 0.52
N ALA A 248 5.18 -19.01 0.56
CA ALA A 248 5.00 -18.19 -0.64
C ALA A 248 6.33 -18.01 -1.39
N LYS A 249 7.42 -17.71 -0.69
CA LYS A 249 8.75 -17.62 -1.29
C LYS A 249 9.20 -18.94 -1.90
N GLU A 250 9.07 -20.06 -1.17
CA GLU A 250 9.44 -21.38 -1.64
C GLU A 250 8.69 -21.79 -2.91
N LEU A 251 7.43 -21.34 -3.06
CA LEU A 251 6.60 -21.58 -4.23
C LEU A 251 6.81 -20.55 -5.35
N GLY A 252 7.74 -19.59 -5.20
CA GLY A 252 8.12 -18.62 -6.21
C GLY A 252 7.17 -17.43 -6.35
N ALA A 253 6.40 -17.11 -5.32
CA ALA A 253 5.57 -15.92 -5.30
C ALA A 253 6.41 -14.64 -5.37
N LYS A 254 5.83 -13.59 -5.95
CA LYS A 254 6.37 -12.23 -5.91
C LYS A 254 5.73 -11.46 -4.75
N PHE A 255 6.50 -10.54 -4.18
CA PHE A 255 6.05 -9.72 -3.05
C PHE A 255 5.95 -8.25 -3.42
N SER A 256 5.02 -7.57 -2.79
CA SER A 256 4.92 -6.11 -2.76
C SER A 256 4.83 -5.62 -1.32
N PHE A 257 5.19 -4.37 -1.07
CA PHE A 257 5.00 -3.74 0.22
C PHE A 257 3.87 -2.70 0.15
N GLY A 258 3.18 -2.51 1.29
CA GLY A 258 2.13 -1.54 1.44
C GLY A 258 1.99 -1.05 2.87
N THR A 259 1.76 0.25 3.06
CA THR A 259 1.41 0.80 4.39
C THR A 259 -0.07 0.72 4.67
N ASN A 260 -0.92 0.70 3.64
CA ASN A 260 -2.38 0.82 3.76
C ASN A 260 -2.76 2.02 4.65
N ASN A 261 -2.11 3.17 4.39
CA ASN A 261 -2.33 4.38 5.16
C ASN A 261 -3.76 4.92 5.01
N MET A 262 -4.29 5.51 6.09
CA MET A 262 -5.59 6.18 6.07
C MET A 262 -5.46 7.70 6.22
N ASP A 263 -4.24 8.18 6.43
CA ASP A 263 -3.90 9.59 6.64
C ASP A 263 -2.45 9.89 6.22
N ASP A 264 -1.97 11.08 6.51
CA ASP A 264 -0.61 11.53 6.19
C ASP A 264 0.38 11.38 7.37
N GLN A 265 -0.02 10.69 8.44
CA GLN A 265 0.84 10.46 9.59
C GLN A 265 1.98 9.48 9.27
N PRO A 266 3.09 9.52 10.02
CA PRO A 266 4.18 8.56 9.86
C PRO A 266 3.74 7.12 10.11
N HIS A 267 4.15 6.19 9.22
CA HIS A 267 3.89 4.78 9.34
C HIS A 267 5.11 4.00 9.80
N ILE A 268 4.89 3.00 10.64
CA ILE A 268 5.95 2.08 11.10
C ILE A 268 6.15 1.02 10.03
N ILE A 269 7.39 0.85 9.55
CA ILE A 269 7.74 -0.07 8.47
C ILE A 269 8.79 -1.11 8.85
N ASP A 270 9.05 -1.30 10.16
CA ASP A 270 10.00 -2.32 10.66
C ASP A 270 9.78 -3.68 10.01
N ARG A 271 8.50 -4.10 9.90
CA ARG A 271 8.12 -5.38 9.32
C ARG A 271 8.66 -5.61 7.89
N TRP A 272 8.81 -4.56 7.08
CA TRP A 272 9.35 -4.74 5.72
C TRP A 272 10.81 -5.20 5.78
N PHE A 273 11.61 -4.56 6.63
CA PHE A 273 13.02 -4.93 6.83
C PHE A 273 13.14 -6.30 7.49
N GLU A 274 12.35 -6.59 8.52
CA GLU A 274 12.27 -7.90 9.14
C GLU A 274 11.96 -8.99 8.10
N MET A 275 10.97 -8.79 7.22
CA MET A 275 10.61 -9.78 6.21
C MET A 275 11.67 -9.91 5.11
N ILE A 276 12.36 -8.84 4.74
CA ILE A 276 13.49 -8.92 3.80
C ILE A 276 14.58 -9.83 4.37
N GLU A 277 14.92 -9.67 5.64
CA GLU A 277 15.97 -10.48 6.29
C GLU A 277 15.50 -11.91 6.61
N ASP A 278 14.34 -12.08 7.24
CA ASP A 278 13.81 -13.40 7.66
C ASP A 278 13.55 -14.34 6.49
N LEU A 279 13.09 -13.78 5.37
CA LEU A 279 12.84 -14.50 4.14
C LEU A 279 14.04 -14.50 3.19
N LYS A 280 15.09 -13.73 3.48
CA LYS A 280 16.25 -13.50 2.60
C LYS A 280 15.78 -13.09 1.20
N LEU A 281 14.95 -12.03 1.15
CA LEU A 281 14.41 -11.55 -0.12
C LEU A 281 15.51 -10.92 -0.96
N GLU A 282 15.49 -11.26 -2.23
CA GLU A 282 16.39 -10.74 -3.25
C GLU A 282 15.61 -9.94 -4.30
N LYS A 283 16.29 -9.21 -5.16
CA LYS A 283 15.68 -8.40 -6.24
C LYS A 283 14.57 -9.15 -6.98
N ASN A 284 14.80 -10.41 -7.32
CA ASN A 284 13.86 -11.19 -8.11
C ASN A 284 12.62 -11.69 -7.34
N ASP A 285 12.57 -11.50 -6.03
CA ASP A 285 11.40 -11.85 -5.22
C ASP A 285 10.33 -10.74 -5.23
N PHE A 286 10.69 -9.54 -5.69
CA PHE A 286 9.76 -8.42 -5.74
C PHE A 286 9.01 -8.35 -7.07
N TRP A 287 7.74 -7.98 -6.95
CA TRP A 287 6.91 -7.70 -8.10
C TRP A 287 7.29 -6.33 -8.70
N GLU A 288 7.32 -6.26 -10.02
CA GLU A 288 7.60 -5.03 -10.75
C GLU A 288 6.53 -4.79 -11.82
N ILE A 289 6.12 -3.54 -11.99
CA ILE A 289 5.15 -3.12 -13.00
C ILE A 289 5.70 -3.43 -14.40
N GLY A 290 4.90 -4.18 -15.19
CA GLY A 290 5.23 -4.43 -16.58
C GLY A 290 6.19 -5.61 -16.84
N LYS A 291 6.45 -6.42 -15.83
CA LYS A 291 7.23 -7.66 -15.99
C LYS A 291 6.40 -8.91 -15.87
#